data_63b6c4420ceed707a5f54bc24bc1b3ab
#
_entry.id   63b6c4420ceed707a5f54bc24bc1b3ab
#
_cell.length_a   1.000
_cell.length_b   1.000
_cell.length_c   1.000
_cell.angle_alpha   90.00
_cell.angle_beta   90.00
_cell.angle_gamma   90.00
#
_symmetry.space_group_name_H-M   'P 1'
#
loop_
_entity.id
_entity.type
_entity.pdbx_description
1 polymer ?
#
loop_
_entity_poly.entity_id
_entity_poly.type
_entity_poly.pdbx_seq_one_letter_code
_entity_poly.pdbx_strand_id
1 'polypeptide(L)'
;MGLFEEPRYVIKNTCNHFYEMPENTIREQTFCCGSGSGLNAGENMELRLRGGLPRANSVKYVHEKHGVNMVACVCAIDRAALPTALDYWVPGMAVTGVHELVGNALILEGEKPRETNLRGEPLPGMEEEEDV
;
A
#
# COMPACT_ATOMS: atom_id res chain seq x y z
N MET A 1 15.85 10.48 -8.99
CA MET A 1 15.01 11.50 -9.68
C MET A 1 14.28 12.45 -8.73
N GLY A 2 14.21 12.18 -7.44
CA GLY A 2 13.74 13.14 -6.43
C GLY A 2 12.22 13.35 -6.35
N LEU A 3 11.42 12.48 -6.94
CA LEU A 3 9.95 12.54 -6.90
C LEU A 3 9.44 11.90 -5.59
N PHE A 4 9.68 12.58 -4.47
CA PHE A 4 9.40 12.03 -3.14
C PHE A 4 8.10 12.52 -2.53
N GLU A 5 7.79 13.80 -2.66
CA GLU A 5 6.66 14.43 -1.98
C GLU A 5 5.34 14.31 -2.76
N GLU A 6 5.40 14.20 -4.08
CA GLU A 6 4.22 14.14 -4.94
C GLU A 6 3.36 12.89 -4.67
N PRO A 7 3.92 11.67 -4.58
CA PRO A 7 3.12 10.51 -4.18
C PRO A 7 2.52 10.65 -2.78
N ARG A 8 3.26 11.23 -1.84
CA ARG A 8 2.78 11.47 -0.48
C ARG A 8 1.61 12.43 -0.46
N TYR A 9 1.69 13.50 -1.24
CA TYR A 9 0.59 14.45 -1.42
C TYR A 9 -0.69 13.75 -1.92
N VAL A 10 -0.55 12.91 -2.95
CA VAL A 10 -1.69 12.16 -3.50
C VAL A 10 -2.30 11.24 -2.45
N ILE A 11 -1.48 10.46 -1.73
CA ILE A 11 -1.97 9.53 -0.71
C ILE A 11 -2.69 10.28 0.42
N LYS A 12 -2.13 11.37 0.90
CA LYS A 12 -2.73 12.19 1.97
C LYS A 12 -4.08 12.80 1.58
N ASN A 13 -4.30 13.04 0.29
CA ASN A 13 -5.55 13.60 -0.23
C ASN A 13 -6.57 12.54 -0.65
N THR A 14 -6.19 11.27 -0.73
CA THR A 14 -7.08 10.16 -1.14
C THR A 14 -7.38 9.19 -0.02
N CYS A 15 -6.62 9.21 1.06
CA CYS A 15 -6.77 8.32 2.22
C CYS A 15 -7.11 9.11 3.48
N ASN A 16 -7.85 8.49 4.39
CA ASN A 16 -8.21 9.09 5.68
C ASN A 16 -7.00 9.21 6.61
N HIS A 17 -6.11 8.24 6.56
CA HIS A 17 -4.93 8.17 7.42
C HIS A 17 -3.69 7.84 6.59
N PHE A 18 -2.62 8.57 6.83
CA PHE A 18 -1.31 8.34 6.24
C PHE A 18 -0.26 8.26 7.34
N TYR A 19 0.51 7.19 7.33
CA TYR A 19 1.64 7.00 8.24
C TYR A 19 2.90 6.74 7.43
N GLU A 20 3.94 7.51 7.72
CA GLU A 20 5.24 7.37 7.07
C GLU A 20 6.02 6.18 7.65
N MET A 21 6.84 5.55 6.82
CA MET A 21 7.81 4.57 7.28
C MET A 21 8.94 5.25 8.06
N PRO A 22 9.77 4.51 8.83
CA PRO A 22 10.89 5.10 9.55
C PRO A 22 11.78 5.97 8.66
N GLU A 23 12.20 7.11 9.15
CA GLU A 23 12.91 8.16 8.38
C GLU A 23 14.15 7.64 7.64
N ASN A 24 14.87 6.70 8.25
CA ASN A 24 16.05 6.08 7.64
C ASN A 24 15.75 5.01 6.58
N THR A 25 14.49 4.87 6.17
CA THR A 25 14.03 3.85 5.21
C THR A 25 13.24 4.45 4.05
N ILE A 26 13.21 5.76 3.92
CA ILE A 26 12.43 6.51 2.93
C ILE A 26 13.29 7.42 2.07
N ARG A 27 12.71 7.96 1.02
CA ARG A 27 13.36 8.87 0.07
C ARG A 27 14.66 8.28 -0.49
N GLU A 28 15.78 8.97 -0.35
CA GLU A 28 17.09 8.50 -0.84
C GLU A 28 17.57 7.22 -0.14
N GLN A 29 17.06 6.93 1.05
CA GLN A 29 17.42 5.76 1.86
C GLN A 29 16.40 4.63 1.73
N THR A 30 15.55 4.67 0.72
CA THR A 30 14.51 3.67 0.52
C THR A 30 15.09 2.27 0.32
N PHE A 31 14.47 1.27 0.95
CA PHE A 31 14.86 -0.12 0.79
C PHE A 31 14.24 -0.76 -0.44
N CYS A 32 14.90 -1.76 -0.98
CA CYS A 32 14.49 -2.51 -2.15
C CYS A 32 13.28 -3.40 -1.84
N CYS A 33 12.39 -3.57 -2.82
CA CYS A 33 11.30 -4.57 -2.75
C CYS A 33 11.79 -6.01 -2.97
N GLY A 34 13.03 -6.20 -3.41
CA GLY A 34 13.65 -7.50 -3.69
C GLY A 34 13.41 -8.04 -5.08
N SER A 35 12.72 -7.33 -5.99
CA SER A 35 12.24 -7.92 -7.25
C SER A 35 12.63 -7.19 -8.53
N GLY A 36 13.46 -6.16 -8.44
CA GLY A 36 13.98 -5.45 -9.61
C GLY A 36 14.96 -6.26 -10.45
N SER A 37 15.44 -5.65 -11.54
CA SER A 37 16.49 -6.22 -12.41
C SER A 37 16.23 -7.65 -12.92
N GLY A 38 14.97 -7.99 -13.19
CA GLY A 38 14.60 -9.31 -13.70
C GLY A 38 14.43 -10.41 -12.64
N LEU A 39 14.67 -10.13 -11.36
CA LEU A 39 14.45 -11.09 -10.28
C LEU A 39 12.98 -11.54 -10.13
N ASN A 40 12.06 -10.75 -10.66
CA ASN A 40 10.63 -11.09 -10.66
C ASN A 40 10.29 -12.21 -11.67
N ALA A 41 11.20 -12.53 -12.57
CA ALA A 41 11.07 -13.63 -13.51
C ALA A 41 11.83 -14.86 -12.99
N GLY A 42 11.26 -16.07 -13.19
CA GLY A 42 11.91 -17.32 -12.85
C GLY A 42 11.90 -17.71 -11.38
N GLU A 43 12.77 -18.64 -11.02
CA GLU A 43 12.77 -19.34 -9.73
C GLU A 43 13.60 -18.61 -8.65
N ASN A 44 13.44 -17.30 -8.50
CA ASN A 44 14.22 -16.48 -7.57
C ASN A 44 13.44 -16.11 -6.29
N MET A 45 12.42 -16.87 -5.93
CA MET A 45 11.51 -16.52 -4.82
C MET A 45 12.25 -16.34 -3.50
N GLU A 46 13.17 -17.25 -3.14
CA GLU A 46 13.91 -17.13 -1.89
C GLU A 46 14.80 -15.89 -1.85
N LEU A 47 15.48 -15.58 -2.94
CA LEU A 47 16.34 -14.40 -3.06
C LEU A 47 15.48 -13.11 -2.97
N ARG A 48 14.34 -13.10 -3.63
CA ARG A 48 13.40 -11.98 -3.60
C ARG A 48 12.86 -11.72 -2.19
N LEU A 49 12.43 -12.77 -1.49
CA LEU A 49 11.94 -12.67 -0.12
C LEU A 49 13.02 -12.14 0.83
N ARG A 50 14.23 -12.66 0.74
CA ARG A 50 15.37 -12.19 1.55
C ARG A 50 15.76 -10.76 1.20
N GLY A 51 15.82 -10.42 -0.08
CA GLY A 51 16.13 -9.07 -0.55
C GLY A 51 15.09 -8.02 -0.17
N GLY A 52 13.85 -8.40 -0.08
CA GLY A 52 12.73 -7.54 0.35
C GLY A 52 12.53 -7.44 1.86
N LEU A 53 13.23 -8.24 2.66
CA LEU A 53 13.06 -8.28 4.11
C LEU A 53 13.29 -6.94 4.82
N PRO A 54 14.32 -6.14 4.50
CA PRO A 54 14.47 -4.82 5.13
C PRO A 54 13.29 -3.90 4.88
N ARG A 55 12.71 -3.91 3.68
CA ARG A 55 11.49 -3.17 3.37
C ARG A 55 10.29 -3.73 4.13
N ALA A 56 10.14 -5.04 4.18
CA ALA A 56 9.08 -5.69 4.94
C ALA A 56 9.15 -5.34 6.45
N ASN A 57 10.34 -5.27 7.01
CA ASN A 57 10.54 -4.84 8.41
C ASN A 57 10.10 -3.38 8.63
N SER A 58 10.33 -2.49 7.67
CA SER A 58 9.85 -1.10 7.75
C SER A 58 8.32 -1.04 7.75
N VAL A 59 7.67 -1.84 6.92
CA VAL A 59 6.21 -1.96 6.88
C VAL A 59 5.68 -2.55 8.18
N LYS A 60 6.31 -3.61 8.68
CA LYS A 60 5.93 -4.26 9.93
C LYS A 60 5.97 -3.31 11.11
N TYR A 61 7.02 -2.48 11.20
CA TYR A 61 7.13 -1.46 12.25
C TYR A 61 5.93 -0.52 12.26
N VAL A 62 5.52 0.01 11.11
CA VAL A 62 4.38 0.93 11.01
C VAL A 62 3.06 0.20 11.28
N HIS A 63 2.93 -1.04 10.81
CA HIS A 63 1.76 -1.87 11.09
C HIS A 63 1.58 -2.13 12.59
N GLU A 64 2.63 -2.53 13.28
CA GLU A 64 2.58 -2.80 14.72
C GLU A 64 2.35 -1.53 15.54
N LYS A 65 2.94 -0.40 15.13
CA LYS A 65 2.85 0.87 15.86
C LYS A 65 1.52 1.60 15.66
N HIS A 66 0.96 1.57 14.45
CA HIS A 66 -0.18 2.40 14.06
C HIS A 66 -1.39 1.60 13.57
N GLY A 67 -1.28 0.29 13.43
CA GLY A 67 -2.37 -0.55 12.95
C GLY A 67 -2.69 -0.38 11.46
N VAL A 68 -1.76 0.14 10.65
CA VAL A 68 -1.97 0.27 9.20
C VAL A 68 -2.15 -1.10 8.56
N ASN A 69 -3.00 -1.18 7.56
CA ASN A 69 -3.35 -2.43 6.87
C ASN A 69 -3.05 -2.39 5.36
N MET A 70 -2.48 -1.30 4.86
CA MET A 70 -2.25 -1.11 3.43
C MET A 70 -0.93 -0.37 3.17
N VAL A 71 -0.22 -0.82 2.14
CA VAL A 71 0.98 -0.17 1.58
C VAL A 71 0.66 0.36 0.20
N ALA A 72 0.98 1.62 -0.06
CA ALA A 72 0.84 2.24 -1.37
C ALA A 72 2.18 2.24 -2.11
N CYS A 73 2.16 1.83 -3.37
CA CYS A 73 3.32 1.74 -4.24
C CYS A 73 3.17 2.65 -5.46
N VAL A 74 4.27 3.24 -5.90
CA VAL A 74 4.34 4.01 -7.15
C VAL A 74 4.73 3.11 -8.32
N CYS A 75 5.65 2.18 -8.09
CA CYS A 75 6.24 1.30 -9.09
C CYS A 75 5.36 0.07 -9.35
N ALA A 76 5.18 -0.29 -10.61
CA ALA A 76 4.43 -1.50 -11.00
C ALA A 76 5.09 -2.79 -10.51
N ILE A 77 6.43 -2.84 -10.43
CA ILE A 77 7.17 -3.99 -9.91
C ILE A 77 6.92 -4.14 -8.41
N ASP A 78 6.92 -3.06 -7.65
CA ASP A 78 6.58 -3.09 -6.23
C ASP A 78 5.14 -3.57 -6.02
N ARG A 79 4.22 -3.09 -6.84
CA ARG A 79 2.80 -3.51 -6.80
C ARG A 79 2.64 -5.01 -7.07
N ALA A 80 3.47 -5.58 -7.94
CA ALA A 80 3.47 -7.01 -8.26
C ALA A 80 4.19 -7.88 -7.23
N ALA A 81 5.29 -7.38 -6.65
CA ALA A 81 6.20 -8.17 -5.82
C ALA A 81 5.91 -8.09 -4.32
N LEU A 82 5.53 -6.92 -3.82
CA LEU A 82 5.28 -6.72 -2.38
C LEU A 82 4.15 -7.59 -1.83
N PRO A 83 3.06 -7.89 -2.54
CA PRO A 83 2.04 -8.79 -1.99
C PRO A 83 2.61 -10.12 -1.52
N THR A 84 3.43 -10.78 -2.33
CA THR A 84 4.04 -12.06 -1.97
C THR A 84 5.02 -11.91 -0.80
N ALA A 85 5.86 -10.88 -0.81
CA ALA A 85 6.82 -10.64 0.26
C ALA A 85 6.12 -10.30 1.59
N LEU A 86 5.09 -9.47 1.55
CA LEU A 86 4.35 -9.09 2.76
C LEU A 86 3.46 -10.22 3.27
N ASP A 87 2.87 -11.03 2.42
CA ASP A 87 2.15 -12.24 2.86
C ASP A 87 3.05 -13.18 3.66
N TYR A 88 4.33 -13.24 3.29
CA TYR A 88 5.32 -14.06 3.99
C TYR A 88 5.81 -13.41 5.28
N TRP A 89 6.21 -12.13 5.25
CA TRP A 89 6.88 -11.44 6.36
C TRP A 89 5.93 -10.68 7.30
N VAL A 90 4.84 -10.14 6.76
CA VAL A 90 3.88 -9.29 7.49
C VAL A 90 2.45 -9.66 7.05
N PRO A 91 1.93 -10.83 7.43
CA PRO A 91 0.60 -11.27 7.03
C PRO A 91 -0.49 -10.25 7.39
N GLY A 92 -1.48 -10.10 6.52
CA GLY A 92 -2.61 -9.18 6.71
C GLY A 92 -2.42 -7.79 6.10
N MET A 93 -1.27 -7.51 5.47
CA MET A 93 -1.05 -6.27 4.74
C MET A 93 -1.59 -6.35 3.31
N ALA A 94 -2.39 -5.36 2.91
CA ALA A 94 -2.77 -5.16 1.53
C ALA A 94 -1.75 -4.27 0.82
N VAL A 95 -1.59 -4.45 -0.49
CA VAL A 95 -0.73 -3.61 -1.34
C VAL A 95 -1.57 -3.00 -2.44
N THR A 96 -1.43 -1.70 -2.65
CA THR A 96 -2.15 -0.94 -3.67
C THR A 96 -1.20 -0.03 -4.45
N GLY A 97 -1.58 0.35 -5.66
CA GLY A 97 -0.91 1.43 -6.38
C GLY A 97 -1.47 2.79 -5.98
N VAL A 98 -0.65 3.83 -6.01
CA VAL A 98 -1.11 5.21 -5.75
C VAL A 98 -2.22 5.59 -6.74
N HIS A 99 -2.12 5.17 -8.01
CA HIS A 99 -3.14 5.39 -9.02
C HIS A 99 -4.47 4.67 -8.71
N GLU A 100 -4.41 3.48 -8.08
CA GLU A 100 -5.61 2.75 -7.64
C GLU A 100 -6.34 3.52 -6.52
N LEU A 101 -5.61 4.14 -5.60
CA LEU A 101 -6.20 4.99 -4.56
C LEU A 101 -6.94 6.18 -5.17
N VAL A 102 -6.35 6.84 -6.16
CA VAL A 102 -7.01 7.94 -6.89
C VAL A 102 -8.26 7.43 -7.59
N GLY A 103 -8.16 6.33 -8.34
CA GLY A 103 -9.32 5.74 -9.04
C GLY A 103 -10.47 5.39 -8.11
N ASN A 104 -10.14 4.90 -6.91
CA ASN A 104 -11.16 4.56 -5.91
C ASN A 104 -11.78 5.78 -5.21
N ALA A 105 -11.07 6.90 -5.16
CA ALA A 105 -11.55 8.15 -4.58
C ALA A 105 -12.34 9.02 -5.58
N LEU A 106 -12.26 8.73 -6.88
CA LEU A 106 -12.99 9.48 -7.89
C LEU A 106 -14.49 9.19 -7.82
N ILE A 107 -15.27 10.27 -7.87
CA ILE A 107 -16.72 10.26 -8.05
C ILE A 107 -16.98 10.93 -9.39
N LEU A 108 -17.44 10.18 -10.36
CA LEU A 108 -17.76 10.71 -11.68
C LEU A 108 -19.11 11.41 -11.66
N GLU A 109 -19.33 12.33 -12.60
CA GLU A 109 -20.57 13.06 -12.72
C GLU A 109 -21.74 12.07 -12.91
N GLY A 110 -22.75 12.18 -12.05
CA GLY A 110 -23.92 11.28 -12.04
C GLY A 110 -23.72 9.98 -11.21
N GLU A 111 -22.54 9.72 -10.67
CA GLU A 111 -22.30 8.60 -9.77
C GLU A 111 -22.48 9.03 -8.31
N LYS A 112 -22.97 8.08 -7.50
CA LYS A 112 -23.00 8.25 -6.04
C LYS A 112 -21.65 7.84 -5.45
N PRO A 113 -21.23 8.44 -4.32
CA PRO A 113 -20.09 7.93 -3.55
C PRO A 113 -20.27 6.45 -3.24
N ARG A 114 -19.19 5.71 -3.23
CA ARG A 114 -19.22 4.30 -2.83
C ARG A 114 -19.63 4.20 -1.36
N GLU A 115 -20.55 3.32 -1.08
CA GLU A 115 -21.03 3.06 0.28
C GLU A 115 -20.19 1.99 0.99
N THR A 116 -19.39 1.25 0.22
CA THR A 116 -18.55 0.17 0.73
C THR A 116 -17.08 0.35 0.36
N ASN A 117 -16.19 -0.21 1.19
CA ASN A 117 -14.78 -0.34 0.83
C ASN A 117 -14.58 -1.43 -0.24
N LEU A 118 -13.32 -1.65 -0.66
CA LEU A 118 -12.99 -2.66 -1.69
C LEU A 118 -13.27 -4.11 -1.25
N ARG A 119 -13.53 -4.34 0.03
CA ARG A 119 -13.91 -5.65 0.58
C ARG A 119 -15.43 -5.84 0.69
N GLY A 120 -16.22 -4.82 0.29
CA GLY A 120 -17.69 -4.83 0.39
C GLY A 120 -18.21 -4.50 1.79
N GLU A 121 -17.34 -4.03 2.71
CA GLU A 121 -17.74 -3.60 4.05
C GLU A 121 -18.24 -2.14 3.99
N PRO A 122 -19.28 -1.75 4.76
CA PRO A 122 -19.75 -0.37 4.82
C PRO A 122 -18.64 0.60 5.23
N LEU A 123 -18.63 1.78 4.64
CA LEU A 123 -17.73 2.84 5.06
C LEU A 123 -18.16 3.41 6.44
N PRO A 124 -17.23 3.85 7.29
CA PRO A 124 -17.57 4.45 8.57
C PRO A 124 -18.56 5.61 8.40
N GLY A 125 -19.68 5.57 9.10
CA GLY A 125 -20.75 6.56 9.03
C GLY A 125 -21.81 6.30 7.95
N MET A 126 -21.71 5.19 7.22
CA MET A 126 -22.72 4.70 6.27
C MET A 126 -23.33 3.36 6.74
N GLU A 127 -23.36 3.14 8.04
CA GLU A 127 -24.14 2.05 8.62
C GLU A 127 -25.61 2.32 8.28
N GLU A 128 -26.27 1.32 7.67
CA GLU A 128 -27.70 1.40 7.42
C GLU A 128 -28.38 1.70 8.77
N GLU A 129 -29.11 2.82 8.85
CA GLU A 129 -30.09 2.99 9.92
C GLU A 129 -31.01 1.79 9.80
N GLU A 130 -30.92 0.85 10.73
CA GLU A 130 -31.92 -0.19 10.85
C GLU A 130 -33.26 0.52 10.98
N ASP A 131 -34.10 0.41 9.95
CA ASP A 131 -35.48 0.82 10.00
C ASP A 131 -36.15 0.05 11.15
N VAL A 132 -36.39 0.77 12.23
CA VAL A 132 -37.10 0.27 13.40
C VAL A 132 -38.60 0.17 13.06
#